data_4f5a2cdce3508495b5a05251a28722f8
#
_entry.id   4f5a2cdce3508495b5a05251a28722f8
#
_cell.length_a   1.000
_cell.length_b   1.000
_cell.length_c   1.000
_cell.angle_alpha   90.00
_cell.angle_beta   90.00
_cell.angle_gamma   90.00
#
_symmetry.space_group_name_H-M   'P 1'
#
loop_
_entity.id
_entity.type
_entity.pdbx_description
1 polymer ?
#
loop_
_entity_poly.entity_id
_entity_poly.type
_entity_poly.pdbx_seq_one_letter_code
_entity_poly.pdbx_strand_id
1 'polypeptide(L)'
;MNIELGKFNQLEVVKEVDFGLYLDGGEEGEILLPTRYVPEGCQVGDMLNVFLYLDIDERLIATTLTPLVQVGQFACLEVAWVNQFGAFLNWGLMKDLFVPFSEQKMKMQVGRKYVIHAHLDDESYRIVASAKVERYLSKDIPDYAPGTEVDILIWQKTDLGFKAVSYTHLTLPTICSV
;
A
#
# COMPACT_ATOMS: atom_id res chain seq x y z
N MET A 1 1.71 22.18 -3.69
CA MET A 1 0.81 21.00 -3.64
C MET A 1 1.54 19.96 -2.83
N ASN A 2 0.98 19.47 -1.71
CA ASN A 2 1.65 18.44 -0.93
C ASN A 2 1.29 17.08 -1.49
N ILE A 3 2.27 16.34 -1.98
CA ILE A 3 2.09 14.95 -2.42
C ILE A 3 2.00 14.01 -1.21
N GLU A 4 1.30 12.89 -1.38
CA GLU A 4 1.19 11.83 -0.38
C GLU A 4 1.86 10.55 -0.88
N LEU A 5 3.02 10.23 -0.30
CA LEU A 5 3.74 8.98 -0.60
C LEU A 5 2.91 7.76 -0.16
N GLY A 6 2.87 6.73 -1.00
CA GLY A 6 2.09 5.52 -0.73
C GLY A 6 0.58 5.67 -0.92
N LYS A 7 0.15 6.72 -1.62
CA LYS A 7 -1.24 6.99 -1.98
C LYS A 7 -1.39 7.45 -3.42
N PHE A 8 -2.64 7.50 -3.89
CA PHE A 8 -2.97 8.12 -5.16
C PHE A 8 -2.96 9.64 -5.04
N ASN A 9 -2.34 10.28 -6.03
CA ASN A 9 -2.24 11.73 -6.17
C ASN A 9 -2.69 12.12 -7.58
N GLN A 10 -3.33 13.29 -7.71
CA GLN A 10 -3.64 13.91 -9.00
C GLN A 10 -2.53 14.89 -9.36
N LEU A 11 -1.75 14.56 -10.40
CA LEU A 11 -0.58 15.34 -10.81
C LEU A 11 -0.69 15.72 -12.28
N GLU A 12 -0.22 16.92 -12.61
CA GLU A 12 -0.16 17.42 -13.98
C GLU A 12 1.08 16.89 -14.72
N VAL A 13 0.91 16.51 -15.97
CA VAL A 13 2.01 16.17 -16.88
C VAL A 13 2.71 17.43 -17.35
N VAL A 14 3.96 17.63 -16.96
CA VAL A 14 4.72 18.84 -17.28
C VAL A 14 5.71 18.65 -18.41
N LYS A 15 6.13 17.40 -18.69
CA LYS A 15 7.15 17.14 -19.71
C LYS A 15 7.08 15.69 -20.21
N GLU A 16 7.34 15.52 -21.51
CA GLU A 16 7.51 14.22 -22.14
C GLU A 16 8.99 13.97 -22.44
N VAL A 17 9.43 12.72 -22.21
CA VAL A 17 10.79 12.23 -22.48
C VAL A 17 10.73 10.82 -23.05
N ASP A 18 11.83 10.32 -23.63
CA ASP A 18 11.90 9.01 -24.30
C ASP A 18 11.52 7.83 -23.40
N PHE A 19 11.71 7.97 -22.07
CA PHE A 19 11.48 6.90 -21.08
C PHE A 19 10.24 7.12 -20.23
N GLY A 20 9.41 8.14 -20.49
CA GLY A 20 8.17 8.39 -19.78
C GLY A 20 7.72 9.84 -19.77
N LEU A 21 6.89 10.16 -18.79
CA LEU A 21 6.41 11.52 -18.53
C LEU A 21 6.94 12.00 -17.19
N TYR A 22 7.20 13.29 -17.07
CA TYR A 22 7.41 13.94 -15.79
C TYR A 22 6.13 14.63 -15.35
N LEU A 23 5.81 14.41 -14.07
CA LEU A 23 4.64 14.97 -13.40
C LEU A 23 5.08 16.04 -12.40
N ASP A 24 4.22 17.04 -12.16
CA ASP A 24 4.46 18.07 -11.18
C ASP A 24 4.30 17.54 -9.75
N GLY A 25 5.40 17.32 -9.05
CA GLY A 25 5.43 16.94 -7.64
C GLY A 25 5.44 18.11 -6.67
N GLY A 26 5.28 19.36 -7.14
CA GLY A 26 5.34 20.54 -6.31
C GLY A 26 6.72 20.74 -5.66
N GLU A 27 6.78 20.70 -4.34
CA GLU A 27 8.02 20.88 -3.58
C GLU A 27 9.03 19.72 -3.78
N GLU A 28 8.55 18.54 -4.16
CA GLU A 28 9.39 17.36 -4.45
C GLU A 28 9.97 17.38 -5.87
N GLY A 29 9.60 18.38 -6.68
CA GLY A 29 10.08 18.53 -8.05
C GLY A 29 9.37 17.62 -9.04
N GLU A 30 10.05 17.31 -10.15
CA GLU A 30 9.49 16.49 -11.23
C GLU A 30 9.53 15.00 -10.86
N ILE A 31 8.38 14.30 -10.95
CA ILE A 31 8.24 12.88 -10.64
C ILE A 31 8.08 12.09 -11.93
N LEU A 32 8.91 11.07 -12.13
CA LEU A 32 8.86 10.24 -13.32
C LEU A 32 7.67 9.24 -13.28
N LEU A 33 6.89 9.23 -14.36
CA LEU A 33 5.96 8.17 -14.72
C LEU A 33 6.57 7.39 -15.92
N PRO A 34 7.08 6.16 -15.72
CA PRO A 34 7.68 5.37 -16.78
C PRO A 34 6.72 5.09 -17.96
N THR A 35 7.25 5.03 -19.18
CA THR A 35 6.48 4.85 -20.41
C THR A 35 5.46 3.71 -20.35
N ARG A 36 5.82 2.59 -19.72
CA ARG A 36 4.92 1.41 -19.57
C ARG A 36 3.66 1.67 -18.75
N TYR A 37 3.62 2.76 -17.99
CA TYR A 37 2.49 3.17 -17.16
C TYR A 37 1.76 4.40 -17.68
N VAL A 38 2.21 4.94 -18.79
CA VAL A 38 1.58 6.10 -19.43
C VAL A 38 0.30 5.66 -20.15
N PRO A 39 -0.85 6.28 -19.85
CA PRO A 39 -2.10 6.02 -20.58
C PRO A 39 -1.99 6.43 -22.05
N GLU A 40 -2.69 5.70 -22.93
CA GLU A 40 -2.74 6.06 -24.35
C GLU A 40 -3.34 7.46 -24.55
N GLY A 41 -2.70 8.25 -25.40
CA GLY A 41 -3.16 9.59 -25.78
C GLY A 41 -2.90 10.68 -24.73
N CYS A 42 -2.18 10.36 -23.65
CA CYS A 42 -1.79 11.35 -22.64
C CYS A 42 -0.82 12.39 -23.18
N GLN A 43 -1.05 13.65 -22.85
CA GLN A 43 -0.27 14.81 -23.32
C GLN A 43 0.17 15.68 -22.15
N VAL A 44 1.16 16.54 -22.41
CA VAL A 44 1.56 17.61 -21.47
C VAL A 44 0.38 18.52 -21.17
N GLY A 45 0.13 18.78 -19.89
CA GLY A 45 -1.02 19.53 -19.38
C GLY A 45 -2.17 18.65 -18.87
N ASP A 46 -2.14 17.34 -19.14
CA ASP A 46 -3.16 16.42 -18.62
C ASP A 46 -2.97 16.14 -17.11
N MET A 47 -4.10 15.98 -16.42
CA MET A 47 -4.11 15.56 -15.01
C MET A 47 -4.22 14.05 -14.93
N LEU A 48 -3.25 13.39 -14.30
CA LEU A 48 -3.22 11.95 -14.10
C LEU A 48 -3.41 11.59 -12.63
N ASN A 49 -4.22 10.56 -12.38
CA ASN A 49 -4.33 9.93 -11.06
C ASN A 49 -3.28 8.81 -10.95
N VAL A 50 -2.22 9.06 -10.20
CA VAL A 50 -1.07 8.17 -10.09
C VAL A 50 -0.79 7.79 -8.64
N PHE A 51 -0.33 6.56 -8.44
CA PHE A 51 0.17 6.10 -7.16
C PHE A 51 1.67 6.43 -7.05
N LEU A 52 2.07 7.02 -5.92
CA LEU A 52 3.45 7.41 -5.67
C LEU A 52 4.14 6.42 -4.74
N TYR A 53 5.32 5.95 -5.12
CA TYR A 53 6.13 5.06 -4.30
C TYR A 53 7.63 5.30 -4.56
N LEU A 54 8.50 4.63 -3.81
CA LEU A 54 9.94 4.71 -4.02
C LEU A 54 10.41 3.52 -4.87
N ASP A 55 11.21 3.77 -5.89
CA ASP A 55 11.85 2.74 -6.71
C ASP A 55 12.96 1.98 -5.94
N ILE A 56 13.69 1.10 -6.62
CA ILE A 56 14.78 0.31 -6.03
C ILE A 56 15.91 1.21 -5.52
N ASP A 57 16.14 2.34 -6.18
CA ASP A 57 17.15 3.33 -5.82
C ASP A 57 16.63 4.38 -4.83
N GLU A 58 15.43 4.15 -4.26
CA GLU A 58 14.76 5.02 -3.29
C GLU A 58 14.38 6.40 -3.85
N ARG A 59 14.20 6.49 -5.17
CA ARG A 59 13.71 7.70 -5.83
C ARG A 59 12.19 7.66 -5.92
N LEU A 60 11.57 8.81 -5.74
CA LEU A 60 10.14 8.96 -5.90
C LEU A 60 9.73 8.71 -7.36
N ILE A 61 8.78 7.80 -7.56
CA ILE A 61 8.31 7.38 -8.87
C ILE A 61 6.80 7.21 -8.87
N ALA A 62 6.17 7.45 -10.02
CA ALA A 62 4.74 7.32 -10.22
C ALA A 62 4.38 6.04 -11.00
N THR A 63 3.19 5.53 -10.76
CA THR A 63 2.58 4.46 -11.55
C THR A 63 1.07 4.66 -11.67
N THR A 64 0.50 4.23 -12.79
CA THR A 64 -0.97 4.12 -12.97
C THR A 64 -1.52 2.78 -12.53
N LEU A 65 -0.66 1.84 -12.13
CA LEU A 65 -1.10 0.58 -11.54
C LEU A 65 -1.79 0.82 -10.19
N THR A 66 -2.80 0.02 -9.91
CA THR A 66 -3.49 0.04 -8.62
C THR A 66 -2.83 -1.00 -7.70
N PRO A 67 -2.12 -0.57 -6.63
CA PRO A 67 -1.59 -1.50 -5.66
C PRO A 67 -2.71 -2.15 -4.85
N LEU A 68 -2.42 -3.29 -4.23
CA LEU A 68 -3.36 -4.02 -3.38
C LEU A 68 -3.60 -3.34 -2.02
N VAL A 69 -2.77 -2.36 -1.67
CA VAL A 69 -2.88 -1.60 -0.42
C VAL A 69 -2.23 -0.23 -0.59
N GLN A 70 -2.78 0.77 0.08
CA GLN A 70 -2.18 2.10 0.23
C GLN A 70 -1.73 2.32 1.68
N VAL A 71 -0.86 3.32 1.88
CA VAL A 71 -0.49 3.76 3.23
C VAL A 71 -1.73 4.14 4.05
N GLY A 72 -1.80 3.60 5.26
CA GLY A 72 -2.95 3.75 6.16
C GLY A 72 -4.01 2.66 6.04
N GLN A 73 -3.82 1.70 5.14
CA GLN A 73 -4.79 0.62 4.90
C GLN A 73 -4.26 -0.75 5.34
N PHE A 74 -5.20 -1.68 5.50
CA PHE A 74 -4.94 -3.08 5.75
C PHE A 74 -5.13 -3.89 4.47
N ALA A 75 -4.35 -4.96 4.31
CA ALA A 75 -4.55 -5.94 3.25
C ALA A 75 -4.04 -7.31 3.66
N CYS A 76 -4.49 -8.34 2.95
CA CYS A 76 -3.92 -9.68 3.03
C CYS A 76 -3.02 -9.91 1.83
N LEU A 77 -1.72 -9.98 2.05
CA LEU A 77 -0.72 -10.09 1.00
C LEU A 77 0.12 -11.36 1.13
N GLU A 78 0.54 -11.88 -0.02
CA GLU A 78 1.40 -13.04 -0.12
C GLU A 78 2.88 -12.65 -0.04
N VAL A 79 3.64 -13.43 0.72
CA VAL A 79 5.10 -13.27 0.81
C VAL A 79 5.75 -13.80 -0.45
N ALA A 80 6.39 -12.92 -1.22
CA ALA A 80 7.11 -13.27 -2.43
C ALA A 80 8.49 -13.87 -2.11
N TRP A 81 9.22 -13.26 -1.19
CA TRP A 81 10.55 -13.72 -0.77
C TRP A 81 10.93 -13.16 0.61
N VAL A 82 11.99 -13.72 1.19
CA VAL A 82 12.49 -13.35 2.53
C VAL A 82 14.01 -13.25 2.48
N ASN A 83 14.57 -12.28 3.21
CA ASN A 83 16.02 -12.16 3.39
C ASN A 83 16.39 -12.01 4.87
N GLN A 84 17.63 -11.60 5.14
CA GLN A 84 18.15 -11.39 6.51
C GLN A 84 17.52 -10.18 7.25
N PHE A 85 16.79 -9.32 6.57
CA PHE A 85 16.18 -8.12 7.15
C PHE A 85 14.68 -8.26 7.40
N GLY A 86 14.00 -9.10 6.62
CA GLY A 86 12.56 -9.28 6.72
C GLY A 86 11.94 -9.99 5.53
N ALA A 87 10.65 -9.81 5.37
CA ALA A 87 9.85 -10.36 4.30
C ALA A 87 9.45 -9.28 3.29
N PHE A 88 9.27 -9.69 2.05
CA PHE A 88 8.84 -8.85 0.95
C PHE A 88 7.56 -9.42 0.37
N LEU A 89 6.51 -8.62 0.37
CA LEU A 89 5.15 -9.02 0.02
C LEU A 89 4.76 -8.44 -1.33
N ASN A 90 4.12 -9.27 -2.14
CA ASN A 90 3.56 -8.82 -3.41
C ASN A 90 2.34 -7.94 -3.16
N TRP A 91 2.43 -6.66 -3.51
CA TRP A 91 1.32 -5.70 -3.44
C TRP A 91 0.90 -5.16 -4.80
N GLY A 92 1.35 -5.81 -5.88
CA GLY A 92 0.97 -5.47 -7.25
C GLY A 92 1.87 -4.47 -7.96
N LEU A 93 2.97 -4.04 -7.33
CA LEU A 93 3.96 -3.14 -7.92
C LEU A 93 5.28 -3.87 -8.16
N MET A 94 6.17 -3.24 -8.95
CA MET A 94 7.50 -3.82 -9.27
C MET A 94 8.38 -4.02 -8.04
N LYS A 95 8.33 -3.10 -7.07
CA LYS A 95 9.03 -3.19 -5.80
C LYS A 95 8.08 -3.77 -4.77
N ASP A 96 8.44 -4.91 -4.21
CA ASP A 96 7.64 -5.56 -3.17
C ASP A 96 7.59 -4.73 -1.88
N LEU A 97 6.50 -4.90 -1.13
CA LEU A 97 6.28 -4.21 0.14
C LEU A 97 7.07 -4.90 1.26
N PHE A 98 7.91 -4.14 1.95
CA PHE A 98 8.81 -4.65 2.97
C PHE A 98 8.13 -4.76 4.35
N VAL A 99 8.35 -5.90 5.02
CA VAL A 99 7.95 -6.14 6.41
C VAL A 99 9.19 -6.51 7.23
N PRO A 100 9.76 -5.60 8.02
CA PRO A 100 10.89 -5.89 8.88
C PRO A 100 10.57 -7.03 9.88
N PHE A 101 11.57 -7.77 10.34
CA PHE A 101 11.35 -8.80 11.37
C PHE A 101 10.76 -8.24 12.65
N SER A 102 11.10 -7.01 13.03
CA SER A 102 10.53 -6.32 14.19
C SER A 102 9.02 -6.09 14.08
N GLU A 103 8.49 -6.03 12.86
CA GLU A 103 7.07 -5.83 12.56
C GLU A 103 6.30 -7.13 12.27
N GLN A 104 6.95 -8.29 12.41
CA GLN A 104 6.33 -9.60 12.27
C GLN A 104 5.94 -10.17 13.65
N LYS A 105 4.77 -10.79 13.75
CA LYS A 105 4.36 -11.55 14.96
C LYS A 105 5.09 -12.89 15.05
N MET A 106 5.22 -13.54 13.90
CA MET A 106 5.98 -14.77 13.69
C MET A 106 6.74 -14.61 12.38
N LYS A 107 7.86 -15.36 12.21
CA LYS A 107 8.59 -15.36 10.95
C LYS A 107 7.66 -15.68 9.79
N MET A 108 7.56 -14.75 8.86
CA MET A 108 6.80 -14.93 7.63
C MET A 108 7.46 -15.97 6.72
N GLN A 109 6.63 -16.74 6.03
CA GLN A 109 7.06 -17.82 5.14
C GLN A 109 6.66 -17.50 3.71
N VAL A 110 7.56 -17.74 2.77
CA VAL A 110 7.32 -17.56 1.33
C VAL A 110 6.08 -18.35 0.88
N GLY A 111 5.24 -17.73 0.06
CA GLY A 111 4.00 -18.29 -0.46
C GLY A 111 2.82 -18.24 0.51
N ARG A 112 3.03 -17.87 1.77
CA ARG A 112 1.92 -17.67 2.71
C ARG A 112 1.40 -16.24 2.68
N LYS A 113 0.12 -16.06 3.02
CA LYS A 113 -0.55 -14.77 3.11
C LYS A 113 -0.67 -14.31 4.56
N TYR A 114 -0.50 -13.01 4.75
CA TYR A 114 -0.60 -12.38 6.06
C TYR A 114 -1.39 -11.08 5.97
N VAL A 115 -2.19 -10.81 6.99
CA VAL A 115 -2.84 -9.51 7.15
C VAL A 115 -1.80 -8.52 7.64
N ILE A 116 -1.66 -7.42 6.92
CA ILE A 116 -0.72 -6.35 7.23
C ILE A 116 -1.40 -4.98 7.22
N HIS A 117 -0.76 -4.01 7.83
CA HIS A 117 -1.06 -2.59 7.71
C HIS A 117 0.14 -1.89 7.06
N ALA A 118 -0.11 -1.15 5.98
CA ALA A 118 0.91 -0.36 5.31
C ALA A 118 1.01 1.03 5.96
N HIS A 119 2.23 1.47 6.25
CA HIS A 119 2.50 2.78 6.85
C HIS A 119 3.84 3.35 6.36
N LEU A 120 4.05 4.62 6.60
CA LEU A 120 5.37 5.23 6.44
C LEU A 120 6.17 4.99 7.71
N ASP A 121 7.40 4.55 7.56
CA ASP A 121 8.34 4.43 8.66
C ASP A 121 8.80 5.82 9.10
N ASP A 122 8.67 6.13 10.38
CA ASP A 122 8.92 7.46 10.93
C ASP A 122 10.38 7.92 10.79
N GLU A 123 11.32 6.98 10.74
CA GLU A 123 12.75 7.29 10.65
C GLU A 123 13.25 7.37 9.20
N SER A 124 12.86 6.41 8.36
CA SER A 124 13.36 6.30 6.99
C SER A 124 12.44 6.89 5.92
N TYR A 125 11.21 7.28 6.29
CA TYR A 125 10.15 7.74 5.37
C TYR A 125 9.85 6.76 4.22
N ARG A 126 10.18 5.47 4.41
CA ARG A 126 9.89 4.41 3.44
C ARG A 126 8.50 3.83 3.69
N ILE A 127 7.88 3.34 2.63
CA ILE A 127 6.65 2.56 2.76
C ILE A 127 7.03 1.17 3.27
N VAL A 128 6.52 0.81 4.43
CA VAL A 128 6.72 -0.48 5.08
C VAL A 128 5.37 -1.04 5.54
N ALA A 129 5.34 -2.32 5.91
CA ALA A 129 4.15 -2.91 6.47
C ALA A 129 4.42 -3.61 7.79
N SER A 130 3.37 -3.72 8.61
CA SER A 130 3.39 -4.38 9.91
C SER A 130 2.32 -5.46 9.95
N ALA A 131 2.68 -6.65 10.43
CA ALA A 131 1.73 -7.69 10.80
C ALA A 131 1.16 -7.51 12.21
N LYS A 132 1.66 -6.54 12.97
CA LYS A 132 1.16 -6.17 14.30
C LYS A 132 -0.01 -5.21 14.18
N VAL A 133 -1.04 -5.64 13.46
CA VAL A 133 -2.17 -4.82 13.01
C VAL A 133 -2.96 -4.19 14.15
N GLU A 134 -2.92 -4.78 15.35
CA GLU A 134 -3.63 -4.26 16.53
C GLU A 134 -3.26 -2.84 16.91
N ARG A 135 -2.04 -2.40 16.57
CA ARG A 135 -1.57 -1.04 16.86
C ARG A 135 -2.29 0.02 16.04
N TYR A 136 -2.84 -0.37 14.89
CA TYR A 136 -3.44 0.51 13.89
C TYR A 136 -4.97 0.43 13.86
N LEU A 137 -5.56 -0.43 14.71
CA LEU A 137 -7.00 -0.54 14.84
C LEU A 137 -7.53 0.62 15.69
N SER A 138 -8.65 1.23 15.26
CA SER A 138 -9.35 2.19 16.09
C SER A 138 -9.82 1.51 17.38
N LYS A 139 -9.72 2.24 18.49
CA LYS A 139 -10.26 1.83 19.79
C LYS A 139 -11.68 2.35 20.01
N ASP A 140 -12.18 3.15 19.08
CA ASP A 140 -13.52 3.70 19.15
C ASP A 140 -14.56 2.60 18.95
N ILE A 141 -15.57 2.61 19.77
CA ILE A 141 -16.70 1.68 19.62
C ILE A 141 -17.57 2.24 18.49
N PRO A 142 -17.74 1.50 17.41
CA PRO A 142 -18.59 1.96 16.31
C PRO A 142 -20.05 2.01 16.75
N ASP A 143 -20.72 3.10 16.41
CA ASP A 143 -22.17 3.28 16.67
C ASP A 143 -22.99 2.70 15.52
N TYR A 144 -23.09 1.36 15.49
CA TYR A 144 -23.93 0.65 14.51
C TYR A 144 -25.24 0.25 15.12
N ALA A 145 -26.33 0.54 14.41
CA ALA A 145 -27.65 0.02 14.79
C ALA A 145 -27.72 -1.51 14.54
N PRO A 146 -28.46 -2.27 15.38
CA PRO A 146 -28.69 -3.68 15.12
C PRO A 146 -29.27 -3.92 13.72
N GLY A 147 -28.66 -4.85 12.97
CA GLY A 147 -29.04 -5.16 11.57
C GLY A 147 -28.28 -4.37 10.50
N THR A 148 -27.37 -3.47 10.88
CA THR A 148 -26.48 -2.81 9.93
C THR A 148 -25.50 -3.82 9.33
N GLU A 149 -25.46 -3.92 7.99
CA GLU A 149 -24.43 -4.69 7.30
C GLU A 149 -23.10 -3.92 7.30
N VAL A 150 -22.04 -4.59 7.69
CA VAL A 150 -20.69 -4.01 7.73
C VAL A 150 -19.68 -4.99 7.17
N ASP A 151 -18.69 -4.49 6.45
CA ASP A 151 -17.52 -5.27 6.07
C ASP A 151 -16.65 -5.49 7.29
N ILE A 152 -16.16 -6.71 7.47
CA ILE A 152 -15.27 -7.07 8.56
C ILE A 152 -13.93 -7.59 8.06
N LEU A 153 -12.86 -7.19 8.71
CA LEU A 153 -11.54 -7.77 8.55
C LEU A 153 -11.30 -8.76 9.70
N ILE A 154 -11.20 -10.05 9.36
CA ILE A 154 -10.76 -11.08 10.30
C ILE A 154 -9.22 -11.14 10.24
N TRP A 155 -8.57 -10.84 11.35
CA TRP A 155 -7.11 -10.74 11.39
C TRP A 155 -6.42 -11.75 12.31
N GLN A 156 -7.17 -12.46 13.14
CA GLN A 156 -6.65 -13.50 14.00
C GLN A 156 -7.70 -14.55 14.35
N LYS A 157 -7.29 -15.82 14.32
CA LYS A 157 -8.03 -16.93 14.90
C LYS A 157 -7.53 -17.18 16.33
N THR A 158 -8.45 -17.43 17.26
CA THR A 158 -8.16 -17.79 18.66
C THR A 158 -8.97 -19.02 19.03
N ASP A 159 -8.68 -19.63 20.18
CA ASP A 159 -9.42 -20.80 20.69
C ASP A 159 -10.89 -20.46 21.00
N LEU A 160 -11.20 -19.20 21.25
CA LEU A 160 -12.55 -18.70 21.50
C LEU A 160 -13.29 -18.21 20.25
N GLY A 161 -12.64 -18.20 19.07
CA GLY A 161 -13.22 -17.73 17.82
C GLY A 161 -12.28 -16.82 17.05
N PHE A 162 -12.85 -15.90 16.25
CA PHE A 162 -12.10 -14.99 15.40
C PHE A 162 -12.10 -13.58 15.95
N LYS A 163 -10.95 -12.91 15.90
CA LYS A 163 -10.86 -11.47 16.10
C LYS A 163 -11.11 -10.78 14.77
N ALA A 164 -12.11 -9.92 14.74
CA ALA A 164 -12.52 -9.15 13.58
C ALA A 164 -12.77 -7.69 13.96
N VAL A 165 -12.60 -6.79 12.99
CA VAL A 165 -12.96 -5.38 13.10
C VAL A 165 -13.84 -4.98 11.93
N SER A 166 -14.72 -4.01 12.15
CA SER A 166 -15.48 -3.41 11.06
C SER A 166 -14.55 -2.56 10.19
N TYR A 167 -14.81 -2.57 8.89
CA TYR A 167 -13.95 -1.89 7.94
C TYR A 167 -14.80 -1.10 6.94
N THR A 168 -14.57 0.20 6.83
CA THR A 168 -15.42 1.10 6.04
C THR A 168 -14.91 1.40 4.62
N HIS A 169 -13.71 0.97 4.23
CA HIS A 169 -13.07 1.43 2.98
C HIS A 169 -12.21 0.37 2.28
N LEU A 170 -12.65 -0.88 2.12
CA LEU A 170 -11.82 -1.84 1.41
C LEU A 170 -12.52 -2.65 0.33
N THR A 171 -11.86 -2.64 -0.83
CA THR A 171 -11.78 -3.79 -1.72
C THR A 171 -10.67 -4.72 -1.20
N LEU A 172 -10.95 -5.57 -0.22
CA LEU A 172 -10.05 -6.64 0.16
C LEU A 172 -10.13 -7.76 -0.86
N PRO A 173 -8.99 -8.32 -1.32
CA PRO A 173 -9.01 -9.64 -1.93
C PRO A 173 -9.51 -10.63 -0.87
N THR A 174 -10.50 -11.38 -1.22
CA THR A 174 -11.54 -11.98 -0.40
C THR A 174 -11.12 -13.10 0.55
N ILE A 175 -9.90 -13.59 0.61
CA ILE A 175 -9.54 -14.71 1.50
C ILE A 175 -8.09 -14.56 1.98
N CYS A 176 -7.92 -14.15 3.21
CA CYS A 176 -6.73 -14.44 3.98
C CYS A 176 -7.03 -15.68 4.82
N SER A 177 -6.49 -16.83 4.44
CA SER A 177 -6.54 -18.03 5.29
C SER A 177 -5.69 -17.78 6.52
N VAL A 178 -6.32 -17.60 7.65
CA VAL A 178 -5.67 -17.44 8.96
C VAL A 178 -5.43 -18.82 9.55
#